data_bf12a5ef082abedcf9279d41860265e9
#
_entry.id   bf12a5ef082abedcf9279d41860265e9
#
_cell.length_a   1.000
_cell.length_b   1.000
_cell.length_c   1.000
_cell.angle_alpha   90.00
_cell.angle_beta   90.00
_cell.angle_gamma   90.00
#
_symmetry.space_group_name_H-M   'P 1'
#
loop_
_entity.id
_entity.type
_entity.pdbx_description
1 polymer ?
#
loop_
_entity_poly.entity_id
_entity_poly.type
_entity_poly.pdbx_seq_one_letter_code
_entity_poly.pdbx_strand_id
1 'polypeptide(L)'
;MKDHFGKSRSRLVNRLFGCCLGGVMALFAQTGYADTFVIGNNRITFITENLVRLEYARHQQFLNDSTLFAVVRTDRQLGVRHEQKGRKHVFSTKAMRLEFDHDGFPFGQNNLRVTFSMHGKEKGWCLTDGQSGNLKGALCTVDGIGGPVEREEGLLSRDGWFLINDTGKDVYKNGKLSFRDRNHVQDFYLFVYGTDYKAALKSLAAVSGPAPMTRKYVHGAWYCRWWPYTADDYRELVAGYHEHNFPLDIMVFDMDWHKKVYDQGTGHAFTRGWSGYSWNRELIPDPAGLIREFKDKDVYVVLNEHPHDGLRPEDDAYPAFARALGASYTSEGVPVFDAGDPFYMKHFMKYAHQEADSMGIAFWWLDWQQDYAY
;
A
#
# COMPACT_ATOMS: atom_id res chain seq x y z
N MET A 1 -3.57 34.54 55.14
CA MET A 1 -3.46 33.59 56.25
C MET A 1 -2.48 32.56 55.78
N LYS A 2 -1.25 32.78 56.11
CA LYS A 2 -0.28 32.05 56.99
C LYS A 2 0.00 30.65 56.48
N ASP A 3 1.19 30.41 55.90
CA ASP A 3 2.51 30.06 56.47
C ASP A 3 2.57 28.56 56.83
N HIS A 4 3.55 27.72 56.51
CA HIS A 4 4.97 27.75 56.81
C HIS A 4 5.68 26.59 56.10
N PHE A 5 6.82 26.81 55.46
CA PHE A 5 8.24 26.52 55.77
C PHE A 5 8.61 25.03 56.08
N GLY A 6 9.68 24.58 55.42
CA GLY A 6 10.52 23.48 55.88
C GLY A 6 11.66 23.15 54.93
N LYS A 7 12.77 23.90 55.01
CA LYS A 7 14.07 23.57 54.41
C LYS A 7 14.78 22.54 55.26
N SER A 8 15.53 21.63 54.67
CA SER A 8 16.74 21.09 55.31
C SER A 8 17.81 20.72 54.31
N ARG A 9 19.01 21.18 54.68
CA ARG A 9 20.29 21.14 53.93
C ARG A 9 21.15 19.98 54.39
N SER A 10 22.12 19.67 53.50
CA SER A 10 23.52 19.25 53.72
C SER A 10 23.78 17.74 53.89
N ARG A 11 24.87 17.14 53.44
CA ARG A 11 26.27 17.59 53.29
C ARG A 11 27.05 16.69 52.33
N LEU A 12 28.04 17.31 51.68
CA LEU A 12 29.18 16.68 51.00
C LEU A 12 29.95 15.70 51.86
N VAL A 13 30.49 14.64 51.24
CA VAL A 13 31.83 14.12 51.52
C VAL A 13 32.48 13.62 50.23
N ASN A 14 33.61 14.24 49.87
CA ASN A 14 34.59 13.79 48.88
C ASN A 14 35.46 12.65 49.42
N ARG A 15 35.89 11.74 48.54
CA ARG A 15 37.21 11.08 48.46
C ARG A 15 37.23 10.19 47.21
N LEU A 16 37.90 10.54 46.18
CA LEU A 16 39.28 10.42 45.67
C LEU A 16 39.81 8.99 45.47
N PHE A 17 40.20 8.77 44.18
CA PHE A 17 41.18 7.87 43.57
C PHE A 17 40.80 6.46 43.18
N GLY A 18 40.94 6.21 41.85
CA GLY A 18 41.09 4.92 41.21
C GLY A 18 41.01 5.04 39.70
N CYS A 19 42.14 5.36 39.04
CA CYS A 19 42.25 5.22 37.57
C CYS A 19 42.08 3.78 37.14
N CYS A 20 41.08 3.53 36.29
CA CYS A 20 41.14 2.41 35.38
C CYS A 20 40.62 2.90 34.02
N LEU A 21 41.49 2.88 33.01
CA LEU A 21 41.16 3.02 31.62
C LEU A 21 40.18 1.89 31.24
N GLY A 22 38.93 2.23 31.10
CA GLY A 22 37.89 1.39 30.52
C GLY A 22 37.11 2.23 29.56
N GLY A 23 37.10 1.81 28.30
CA GLY A 23 36.45 2.55 27.22
C GLY A 23 35.00 2.90 27.56
N VAL A 24 34.70 4.18 27.45
CA VAL A 24 33.33 4.71 27.55
C VAL A 24 32.55 4.20 26.34
N MET A 25 31.80 3.12 26.52
CA MET A 25 30.68 2.83 25.66
C MET A 25 29.64 3.93 25.86
N ALA A 26 29.55 4.86 24.94
CA ALA A 26 28.43 5.77 24.87
C ALA A 26 27.18 4.95 24.54
N LEU A 27 26.44 4.55 25.56
CA LEU A 27 25.05 4.08 25.38
C LEU A 27 24.22 5.30 24.97
N PHE A 28 24.07 5.51 23.70
CA PHE A 28 22.97 6.29 23.19
C PHE A 28 21.70 5.48 23.43
N ALA A 29 20.87 5.93 24.35
CA ALA A 29 19.51 5.44 24.51
C ALA A 29 18.76 5.75 23.22
N GLN A 30 18.69 4.76 22.32
CA GLN A 30 17.82 4.83 21.14
C GLN A 30 16.39 4.53 21.57
N THR A 31 15.53 5.50 21.37
CA THR A 31 14.08 5.35 21.47
C THR A 31 13.60 4.30 20.46
N GLY A 32 13.12 3.17 20.97
CA GLY A 32 12.09 2.29 20.48
C GLY A 32 11.96 1.98 18.99
N TYR A 33 12.98 1.43 18.35
CA TYR A 33 12.84 0.73 17.07
C TYR A 33 13.44 -0.67 17.18
N ALA A 34 12.98 -1.62 16.35
CA ALA A 34 13.56 -2.95 16.14
C ALA A 34 15.10 -2.90 16.17
N ASP A 35 15.77 -4.03 16.30
CA ASP A 35 17.24 -4.09 16.30
C ASP A 35 17.82 -3.26 15.13
N THR A 36 18.10 -1.99 15.41
CA THR A 36 18.55 -0.97 14.46
C THR A 36 19.95 -0.51 14.80
N PHE A 37 20.82 -0.56 13.81
CA PHE A 37 22.24 -0.22 13.94
C PHE A 37 22.58 0.88 12.93
N VAL A 38 23.07 2.01 13.44
CA VAL A 38 23.56 3.12 12.61
C VAL A 38 25.08 3.12 12.61
N ILE A 39 25.66 3.01 11.44
CA ILE A 39 27.11 2.93 11.22
C ILE A 39 27.47 3.94 10.14
N GLY A 40 27.93 5.11 10.55
CA GLY A 40 28.12 6.25 9.64
C GLY A 40 26.81 6.64 8.97
N ASN A 41 26.79 6.70 7.66
CA ASN A 41 25.60 6.99 6.84
C ASN A 41 24.78 5.74 6.49
N ASN A 42 25.13 4.58 7.00
CA ASN A 42 24.41 3.34 6.80
C ASN A 42 23.52 3.01 8.01
N ARG A 43 22.30 2.57 7.78
CA ARG A 43 21.40 2.04 8.79
C ARG A 43 20.96 0.62 8.42
N ILE A 44 21.07 -0.29 9.37
CA ILE A 44 20.67 -1.68 9.25
C ILE A 44 19.58 -1.94 10.28
N THR A 45 18.37 -2.28 9.84
CA THR A 45 17.22 -2.54 10.71
C THR A 45 16.69 -3.94 10.48
N PHE A 46 16.77 -4.81 11.47
CA PHE A 46 16.18 -6.16 11.41
C PHE A 46 14.71 -6.08 11.83
N ILE A 47 13.80 -6.29 10.88
CA ILE A 47 12.35 -6.21 11.08
C ILE A 47 11.80 -7.54 11.55
N THR A 48 12.29 -8.63 10.96
CA THR A 48 12.03 -10.01 11.41
C THR A 48 13.31 -10.82 11.33
N GLU A 49 13.31 -12.07 11.82
CA GLU A 49 14.45 -12.97 11.65
C GLU A 49 14.84 -13.15 10.15
N ASN A 50 13.88 -12.96 9.24
CA ASN A 50 13.99 -13.18 7.80
C ASN A 50 14.02 -11.90 6.96
N LEU A 51 13.92 -10.72 7.58
CA LEU A 51 13.80 -9.44 6.87
C LEU A 51 14.69 -8.38 7.50
N VAL A 52 15.58 -7.84 6.69
CA VAL A 52 16.42 -6.70 7.05
C VAL A 52 16.21 -5.54 6.09
N ARG A 53 16.06 -4.32 6.63
CA ARG A 53 16.08 -3.07 5.88
C ARG A 53 17.49 -2.49 5.88
N LEU A 54 17.96 -2.07 4.71
CA LEU A 54 19.28 -1.52 4.47
C LEU A 54 19.14 -0.13 3.87
N GLU A 55 19.59 0.88 4.59
CA GLU A 55 19.44 2.27 4.18
C GLU A 55 20.79 2.97 4.15
N TYR A 56 20.98 3.79 3.12
CA TYR A 56 22.06 4.76 3.09
C TYR A 56 21.49 6.17 2.94
N ALA A 57 21.79 7.04 3.88
CA ALA A 57 21.32 8.42 3.88
C ALA A 57 22.46 9.37 4.15
N ARG A 58 22.64 10.36 3.28
CA ARG A 58 23.62 11.44 3.51
C ARG A 58 23.28 12.19 4.78
N HIS A 59 24.29 12.55 5.53
CA HIS A 59 24.15 13.26 6.80
C HIS A 59 23.27 12.54 7.83
N GLN A 60 23.17 11.21 7.73
CA GLN A 60 22.33 10.37 8.61
C GLN A 60 20.82 10.76 8.61
N GLN A 61 20.35 11.38 7.54
CA GLN A 61 18.96 11.77 7.39
C GLN A 61 18.10 10.57 6.96
N PHE A 62 17.96 9.60 7.87
CA PHE A 62 17.19 8.40 7.64
C PHE A 62 15.69 8.67 7.68
N LEU A 63 14.96 7.95 6.82
CA LEU A 63 13.53 8.09 6.68
C LEU A 63 12.78 7.12 7.59
N ASN A 64 11.87 7.66 8.41
CA ASN A 64 10.98 6.88 9.26
C ASN A 64 9.51 6.95 8.82
N ASP A 65 9.21 7.81 7.85
CA ASP A 65 7.86 7.90 7.28
C ASP A 65 7.49 6.61 6.52
N SER A 66 6.20 6.35 6.42
CA SER A 66 5.70 5.22 5.61
C SER A 66 5.87 5.49 4.12
N THR A 67 6.01 4.42 3.34
CA THR A 67 5.93 4.46 1.88
C THR A 67 4.70 3.66 1.44
N LEU A 68 4.40 3.62 0.15
CA LEU A 68 3.30 2.76 -0.36
C LEU A 68 3.55 1.28 -0.10
N PHE A 69 4.82 0.87 0.01
CA PHE A 69 5.20 -0.50 0.35
C PHE A 69 5.30 -0.71 1.87
N ALA A 70 6.04 0.15 2.55
CA ALA A 70 6.39 -0.03 3.96
C ALA A 70 5.51 0.86 4.84
N VAL A 71 4.31 0.39 5.16
CA VAL A 71 3.31 1.13 5.95
C VAL A 71 3.38 0.86 7.43
N VAL A 72 3.89 -0.32 7.84
CA VAL A 72 4.05 -0.69 9.25
C VAL A 72 5.49 -0.45 9.68
N ARG A 73 5.64 0.22 10.83
CA ARG A 73 6.92 0.36 11.53
C ARG A 73 6.81 -0.39 12.85
N THR A 74 7.65 -1.40 13.02
CA THR A 74 7.67 -2.22 14.24
C THR A 74 8.85 -1.82 15.12
N ASP A 75 8.63 -1.82 16.43
CA ASP A 75 9.63 -1.62 17.47
C ASP A 75 10.06 -2.94 18.14
N ARG A 76 9.60 -4.06 17.59
CA ARG A 76 9.89 -5.39 18.15
C ARG A 76 11.39 -5.68 18.12
N GLN A 77 11.96 -5.93 19.28
CA GLN A 77 13.33 -6.43 19.43
C GLN A 77 13.40 -7.93 19.18
N LEU A 78 14.35 -8.34 18.33
CA LEU A 78 14.61 -9.74 18.01
C LEU A 78 15.79 -10.31 18.82
N GLY A 79 16.62 -9.43 19.42
CA GLY A 79 17.85 -9.79 20.09
C GLY A 79 18.94 -10.19 19.09
N VAL A 80 19.12 -9.40 18.05
CA VAL A 80 20.15 -9.62 17.02
C VAL A 80 21.54 -9.58 17.65
N ARG A 81 22.30 -10.65 17.45
CA ARG A 81 23.69 -10.67 17.89
C ARG A 81 24.53 -9.81 16.97
N HIS A 82 25.27 -8.85 17.53
CA HIS A 82 26.15 -7.96 16.79
C HIS A 82 27.59 -8.12 17.30
N GLU A 83 28.53 -8.36 16.40
CA GLU A 83 29.95 -8.41 16.65
C GLU A 83 30.66 -7.39 15.76
N GLN A 84 31.66 -6.68 16.31
CA GLN A 84 32.44 -5.72 15.56
C GLN A 84 33.93 -6.00 15.73
N LYS A 85 34.64 -5.98 14.60
CA LYS A 85 36.13 -6.05 14.57
C LYS A 85 36.67 -5.02 13.58
N GLY A 86 37.18 -3.93 14.12
CA GLY A 86 37.59 -2.77 13.31
C GLY A 86 36.36 -2.19 12.59
N ARG A 87 36.42 -2.09 11.28
CA ARG A 87 35.33 -1.60 10.45
C ARG A 87 34.34 -2.70 10.00
N LYS A 88 34.63 -3.97 10.33
CA LYS A 88 33.76 -5.10 10.01
C LYS A 88 32.71 -5.30 11.09
N HIS A 89 31.46 -5.34 10.69
CA HIS A 89 30.29 -5.60 11.52
C HIS A 89 29.66 -6.91 11.06
N VAL A 90 29.29 -7.75 12.01
CA VAL A 90 28.63 -9.03 11.77
C VAL A 90 27.36 -9.08 12.59
N PHE A 91 26.24 -9.27 11.93
CA PHE A 91 24.94 -9.40 12.57
C PHE A 91 24.40 -10.80 12.31
N SER A 92 23.79 -11.39 13.32
CA SER A 92 23.20 -12.74 13.21
C SER A 92 21.80 -12.78 13.78
N THR A 93 20.87 -13.32 12.99
CA THR A 93 19.57 -13.79 13.41
C THR A 93 19.52 -15.31 13.30
N LYS A 94 18.36 -15.91 13.55
CA LYS A 94 18.20 -17.36 13.31
C LYS A 94 18.19 -17.73 11.83
N ALA A 95 17.83 -16.77 10.95
CA ALA A 95 17.66 -17.03 9.53
C ALA A 95 18.86 -16.60 8.67
N MET A 96 19.63 -15.61 9.12
CA MET A 96 20.71 -15.05 8.32
C MET A 96 21.89 -14.56 9.16
N ARG A 97 23.04 -14.50 8.51
CA ARG A 97 24.23 -13.80 8.99
C ARG A 97 24.61 -12.72 7.96
N LEU A 98 24.61 -11.47 8.40
CA LEU A 98 24.93 -10.30 7.58
C LEU A 98 26.30 -9.76 7.98
N GLU A 99 27.20 -9.62 7.02
CA GLU A 99 28.51 -9.03 7.16
C GLU A 99 28.57 -7.70 6.43
N PHE A 100 28.94 -6.64 7.12
CA PHE A 100 29.10 -5.31 6.56
C PHE A 100 30.49 -4.77 6.89
N ASP A 101 31.28 -4.37 5.87
CA ASP A 101 32.56 -3.69 6.00
C ASP A 101 32.33 -2.19 5.78
N HIS A 102 32.31 -1.42 6.87
CA HIS A 102 32.03 0.02 6.82
C HIS A 102 33.20 0.76 6.15
N ASP A 103 33.10 0.97 4.85
CA ASP A 103 34.05 1.69 4.03
C ASP A 103 33.69 3.17 3.79
N GLY A 104 32.57 3.63 4.36
CA GLY A 104 32.04 4.98 4.20
C GLY A 104 31.12 5.17 2.99
N PHE A 105 30.93 4.14 2.17
CA PHE A 105 30.09 4.17 0.96
C PHE A 105 28.72 3.54 1.19
N PRO A 106 27.77 3.73 0.23
CA PRO A 106 26.53 2.98 0.18
C PRO A 106 26.76 1.45 0.17
N PHE A 107 25.72 0.70 0.52
CA PHE A 107 25.77 -0.75 0.42
C PHE A 107 26.06 -1.19 -1.03
N GLY A 108 26.97 -2.11 -1.21
CA GLY A 108 27.41 -2.63 -2.49
C GLY A 108 27.95 -4.04 -2.39
N GLN A 109 28.30 -4.62 -3.54
CA GLN A 109 28.82 -6.00 -3.62
C GLN A 109 30.12 -6.23 -2.84
N ASN A 110 30.92 -5.16 -2.62
CA ASN A 110 32.24 -5.27 -1.99
C ASN A 110 32.19 -5.11 -0.47
N ASN A 111 31.13 -4.52 0.06
CA ASN A 111 31.04 -4.18 1.49
C ASN A 111 29.87 -4.84 2.22
N LEU A 112 28.95 -5.53 1.49
CA LEU A 112 27.81 -6.21 2.08
C LEU A 112 27.72 -7.65 1.57
N ARG A 113 27.61 -8.61 2.50
CA ARG A 113 27.37 -10.01 2.23
C ARG A 113 26.38 -10.59 3.23
N VAL A 114 25.46 -11.41 2.76
CA VAL A 114 24.53 -12.16 3.61
C VAL A 114 24.69 -13.65 3.34
N THR A 115 24.74 -14.45 4.40
CA THR A 115 24.72 -15.92 4.30
C THR A 115 23.51 -16.48 5.05
N PHE A 116 22.95 -17.56 4.53
CA PHE A 116 21.79 -18.24 5.07
C PHE A 116 21.77 -19.71 4.75
N SER A 117 20.97 -20.50 5.46
CA SER A 117 20.85 -21.93 5.21
C SER A 117 19.71 -22.21 4.22
N MET A 118 19.98 -23.07 3.23
CA MET A 118 18.98 -23.59 2.31
C MET A 118 19.27 -25.06 1.98
N HIS A 119 18.30 -25.95 2.19
CA HIS A 119 18.48 -27.42 2.06
C HIS A 119 19.67 -27.97 2.83
N GLY A 120 19.91 -27.44 4.05
CA GLY A 120 21.05 -27.84 4.89
C GLY A 120 22.43 -27.38 4.41
N LYS A 121 22.49 -26.53 3.37
CA LYS A 121 23.74 -25.93 2.85
C LYS A 121 23.74 -24.43 3.07
N GLU A 122 24.92 -23.87 3.31
CA GLU A 122 25.10 -22.42 3.35
C GLU A 122 25.03 -21.85 1.92
N LYS A 123 24.27 -20.79 1.77
CA LYS A 123 24.15 -19.96 0.57
C LYS A 123 24.63 -18.55 0.89
N GLY A 124 25.34 -17.94 -0.06
CA GLY A 124 25.71 -16.54 0.00
C GLY A 124 24.82 -15.70 -0.89
N TRP A 125 24.66 -14.45 -0.52
CA TRP A 125 24.02 -13.40 -1.31
C TRP A 125 24.83 -12.11 -1.25
N CYS A 126 24.90 -11.40 -2.36
CA CYS A 126 25.38 -10.02 -2.44
C CYS A 126 24.45 -9.17 -3.32
N LEU A 127 24.59 -7.82 -3.23
CA LEU A 127 23.62 -6.88 -3.83
C LEU A 127 23.51 -6.98 -5.37
N THR A 128 24.49 -7.57 -6.04
CA THR A 128 24.50 -7.74 -7.50
C THR A 128 24.02 -9.11 -7.96
N ASP A 129 23.63 -9.99 -7.04
CA ASP A 129 23.16 -11.32 -7.42
C ASP A 129 21.82 -11.21 -8.15
N GLY A 130 21.75 -11.88 -9.30
CA GLY A 130 20.51 -12.06 -10.05
C GLY A 130 19.68 -13.23 -9.50
N GLN A 131 18.38 -13.21 -9.77
CA GLN A 131 17.49 -14.32 -9.47
C GLN A 131 17.15 -15.11 -10.72
N SER A 132 17.38 -16.42 -10.68
CA SER A 132 16.95 -17.35 -11.73
C SER A 132 15.77 -18.23 -11.32
N GLY A 133 15.56 -18.35 -10.01
CA GLY A 133 14.55 -19.21 -9.41
C GLY A 133 13.27 -18.49 -8.96
N ASN A 134 13.06 -17.22 -9.35
CA ASN A 134 11.87 -16.48 -8.97
C ASN A 134 10.59 -17.18 -9.47
N LEU A 135 9.61 -17.37 -8.58
CA LEU A 135 8.38 -18.07 -8.93
C LEU A 135 7.43 -17.20 -9.75
N LYS A 136 7.74 -15.91 -9.87
CA LYS A 136 6.91 -14.93 -10.56
C LYS A 136 5.47 -14.89 -10.02
N GLY A 137 4.53 -14.34 -10.76
CA GLY A 137 3.11 -14.46 -10.45
C GLY A 137 2.38 -13.14 -10.29
N ALA A 138 3.08 -12.03 -10.15
CA ALA A 138 2.45 -10.71 -10.12
C ALA A 138 2.20 -10.20 -11.54
N LEU A 139 1.04 -9.59 -11.72
CA LEU A 139 0.72 -8.71 -12.85
C LEU A 139 -0.04 -7.53 -12.29
N CYS A 140 0.29 -6.34 -12.75
CA CYS A 140 -0.45 -5.14 -12.37
C CYS A 140 -1.82 -5.15 -13.05
N THR A 141 -1.84 -5.43 -14.36
CA THR A 141 -3.07 -5.51 -15.17
C THR A 141 -2.89 -6.47 -16.33
N VAL A 142 -4.00 -6.96 -16.87
CA VAL A 142 -4.04 -7.71 -18.13
C VAL A 142 -4.68 -6.89 -19.25
N ASP A 143 -4.96 -5.61 -19.02
CA ASP A 143 -5.57 -4.73 -20.00
C ASP A 143 -4.70 -4.60 -21.25
N GLY A 144 -5.34 -4.65 -22.42
CA GLY A 144 -4.66 -4.57 -23.70
C GLY A 144 -3.80 -5.79 -24.07
N ILE A 145 -3.81 -6.86 -23.27
CA ILE A 145 -3.03 -8.08 -23.53
C ILE A 145 -3.86 -9.06 -24.33
N GLY A 146 -3.49 -9.25 -25.59
CA GLY A 146 -4.15 -10.17 -26.53
C GLY A 146 -3.51 -11.56 -26.65
N GLY A 147 -2.73 -12.01 -25.67
CA GLY A 147 -2.01 -13.28 -25.72
C GLY A 147 -1.21 -13.60 -24.46
N PRO A 148 -0.26 -14.52 -24.53
CA PRO A 148 0.62 -14.81 -23.38
C PRO A 148 1.39 -13.58 -22.94
N VAL A 149 1.48 -13.40 -21.62
CA VAL A 149 2.23 -12.30 -20.98
C VAL A 149 3.26 -12.87 -20.02
N GLU A 150 4.44 -12.27 -20.01
CA GLU A 150 5.44 -12.58 -19.02
C GLU A 150 5.05 -11.97 -17.67
N ARG A 151 5.01 -12.81 -16.63
CA ARG A 151 4.70 -12.37 -15.28
C ARG A 151 5.91 -11.71 -14.65
N GLU A 152 5.67 -10.70 -13.84
CA GLU A 152 6.70 -10.00 -13.08
C GLU A 152 7.24 -10.87 -11.94
N GLU A 153 8.43 -10.52 -11.46
CA GLU A 153 9.03 -11.15 -10.29
C GLU A 153 8.22 -10.90 -9.04
N GLY A 154 8.00 -11.95 -8.27
CA GLY A 154 7.30 -11.90 -6.99
C GLY A 154 8.25 -12.13 -5.82
N LEU A 155 7.71 -12.00 -4.60
CA LEU A 155 8.47 -12.22 -3.36
C LEU A 155 9.11 -13.60 -3.25
N LEU A 156 8.46 -14.62 -3.81
CA LEU A 156 8.88 -16.00 -3.60
C LEU A 156 9.82 -16.48 -4.71
N SER A 157 10.94 -17.05 -4.30
CA SER A 157 11.98 -17.57 -5.20
C SER A 157 12.55 -18.89 -4.68
N ARG A 158 12.91 -19.78 -5.61
CA ARG A 158 13.70 -20.99 -5.31
C ARG A 158 15.14 -20.67 -4.92
N ASP A 159 15.57 -19.42 -5.11
CA ASP A 159 16.87 -18.96 -4.65
C ASP A 159 16.91 -18.67 -3.16
N GLY A 160 15.73 -18.61 -2.50
CA GLY A 160 15.58 -18.48 -1.06
C GLY A 160 15.68 -17.05 -0.52
N TRP A 161 15.68 -16.05 -1.39
CA TRP A 161 15.74 -14.63 -1.05
C TRP A 161 14.98 -13.77 -2.05
N PHE A 162 14.68 -12.53 -1.67
CA PHE A 162 14.18 -11.50 -2.56
C PHE A 162 14.57 -10.11 -2.05
N LEU A 163 14.87 -9.18 -2.95
CA LEU A 163 15.20 -7.80 -2.63
C LEU A 163 14.15 -6.85 -3.18
N ILE A 164 13.48 -6.12 -2.30
CA ILE A 164 12.61 -5.02 -2.70
C ILE A 164 13.40 -3.73 -2.63
N ASN A 165 13.43 -3.00 -3.73
CA ASN A 165 14.03 -1.68 -3.82
C ASN A 165 12.95 -0.61 -3.65
N ASP A 166 12.92 0.02 -2.48
CA ASP A 166 12.00 1.10 -2.14
C ASP A 166 12.64 2.50 -2.29
N THR A 167 13.85 2.54 -2.86
CA THR A 167 14.61 3.77 -3.10
C THR A 167 13.84 4.72 -4.01
N GLY A 168 13.74 5.98 -3.62
CA GLY A 168 13.09 7.03 -4.42
C GLY A 168 11.57 6.97 -4.47
N LYS A 169 10.94 5.97 -3.83
CA LYS A 169 9.48 5.90 -3.74
C LYS A 169 8.95 6.98 -2.80
N ASP A 170 7.79 7.53 -3.13
CA ASP A 170 7.14 8.56 -2.35
C ASP A 170 6.80 8.09 -0.94
N VAL A 171 6.77 9.05 -0.04
CA VAL A 171 6.45 8.83 1.37
C VAL A 171 5.05 9.34 1.69
N TYR A 172 4.37 8.63 2.58
CA TYR A 172 3.09 9.04 3.11
C TYR A 172 3.28 9.75 4.45
N LYS A 173 3.05 11.05 4.46
CA LYS A 173 3.25 11.91 5.61
C LYS A 173 2.07 12.83 5.83
N ASN A 174 1.54 12.85 7.06
CA ASN A 174 0.41 13.71 7.43
C ASN A 174 -0.81 13.59 6.49
N GLY A 175 -1.11 12.37 6.04
CA GLY A 175 -2.25 12.13 5.16
C GLY A 175 -2.02 12.46 3.69
N LYS A 176 -0.79 12.75 3.28
CA LYS A 176 -0.45 13.12 1.90
C LYS A 176 0.76 12.35 1.41
N LEU A 177 0.79 12.05 0.12
CA LEU A 177 2.00 11.61 -0.57
C LEU A 177 2.93 12.81 -0.71
N SER A 178 4.21 12.58 -0.52
CA SER A 178 5.27 13.58 -0.60
C SER A 178 6.51 12.97 -1.22
N PHE A 179 7.24 13.76 -1.98
CA PHE A 179 8.52 13.32 -2.54
C PHE A 179 9.49 12.94 -1.42
N ARG A 180 10.20 11.85 -1.64
CA ARG A 180 11.27 11.42 -0.73
C ARG A 180 12.45 12.39 -0.77
N ASP A 181 13.07 12.63 0.40
CA ASP A 181 14.29 13.42 0.49
C ASP A 181 15.42 12.79 -0.35
N ARG A 182 16.05 13.60 -1.20
CA ARG A 182 17.16 13.18 -2.08
C ARG A 182 18.42 12.75 -1.33
N ASN A 183 18.52 13.09 -0.03
CA ASN A 183 19.60 12.60 0.82
C ASN A 183 19.46 11.14 1.21
N HIS A 184 18.25 10.58 1.09
CA HIS A 184 17.97 9.17 1.30
C HIS A 184 18.25 8.40 0.01
N VAL A 185 19.44 7.86 -0.12
CA VAL A 185 20.04 7.38 -1.38
C VAL A 185 19.74 5.92 -1.65
N GLN A 186 19.63 5.09 -0.60
CA GLN A 186 19.26 3.68 -0.69
C GLN A 186 18.22 3.32 0.36
N ASP A 187 17.26 2.49 -0.02
CA ASP A 187 16.26 1.89 0.87
C ASP A 187 15.88 0.51 0.32
N PHE A 188 16.50 -0.51 0.84
CA PHE A 188 16.31 -1.88 0.41
C PHE A 188 15.72 -2.73 1.51
N TYR A 189 14.82 -3.62 1.16
CA TYR A 189 14.26 -4.64 2.04
C TYR A 189 14.68 -6.01 1.52
N LEU A 190 15.65 -6.63 2.19
CA LEU A 190 16.14 -7.95 1.84
C LEU A 190 15.41 -9.01 2.67
N PHE A 191 14.66 -9.85 1.98
CA PHE A 191 14.01 -11.03 2.52
C PHE A 191 14.92 -12.23 2.32
N VAL A 192 15.18 -12.98 3.40
CA VAL A 192 16.01 -14.19 3.36
C VAL A 192 15.25 -15.29 4.09
N TYR A 193 14.76 -16.28 3.37
CA TYR A 193 13.84 -17.28 3.91
C TYR A 193 14.19 -18.73 3.53
N GLY A 194 15.24 -18.94 2.69
CA GLY A 194 15.59 -20.28 2.22
C GLY A 194 14.39 -20.93 1.53
N THR A 195 13.87 -22.00 2.13
CA THR A 195 12.67 -22.69 1.62
C THR A 195 11.40 -22.39 2.42
N ASP A 196 11.47 -21.55 3.46
CA ASP A 196 10.32 -21.18 4.27
C ASP A 196 9.55 -20.00 3.65
N TYR A 197 8.76 -20.28 2.62
CA TYR A 197 7.90 -19.28 1.95
C TYR A 197 6.87 -18.66 2.89
N LYS A 198 6.43 -19.38 3.93
CA LYS A 198 5.50 -18.81 4.91
C LYS A 198 6.17 -17.75 5.78
N ALA A 199 7.46 -17.92 6.10
CA ALA A 199 8.23 -16.90 6.81
C ALA A 199 8.41 -15.65 5.93
N ALA A 200 8.61 -15.80 4.62
CA ALA A 200 8.67 -14.67 3.68
C ALA A 200 7.36 -13.86 3.69
N LEU A 201 6.20 -14.53 3.56
CA LEU A 201 4.88 -13.89 3.59
C LEU A 201 4.57 -13.22 4.94
N LYS A 202 4.95 -13.84 6.06
CA LYS A 202 4.83 -13.21 7.38
C LYS A 202 5.69 -11.97 7.51
N SER A 203 6.91 -12.01 6.96
CA SER A 203 7.82 -10.85 6.97
C SER A 203 7.30 -9.73 6.07
N LEU A 204 6.68 -10.07 4.94
CA LEU A 204 5.99 -9.09 4.10
C LEU A 204 4.87 -8.40 4.90
N ALA A 205 3.98 -9.16 5.52
CA ALA A 205 2.89 -8.61 6.32
C ALA A 205 3.37 -7.75 7.51
N ALA A 206 4.57 -8.02 8.04
CA ALA A 206 5.16 -7.22 9.12
C ALA A 206 5.58 -5.82 8.66
N VAL A 207 5.74 -5.60 7.38
CA VAL A 207 6.18 -4.31 6.79
C VAL A 207 5.08 -3.64 5.97
N SER A 208 4.33 -4.41 5.16
CA SER A 208 3.25 -3.89 4.33
C SER A 208 1.88 -3.86 5.04
N GLY A 209 1.80 -4.43 6.23
CA GLY A 209 0.53 -4.72 6.89
C GLY A 209 -0.12 -6.00 6.37
N PRO A 210 -1.03 -6.59 7.15
CA PRO A 210 -1.76 -7.76 6.72
C PRO A 210 -2.77 -7.40 5.61
N ALA A 211 -3.00 -8.33 4.69
CA ALA A 211 -4.10 -8.20 3.75
C ALA A 211 -5.43 -8.11 4.51
N PRO A 212 -6.29 -7.13 4.21
CA PRO A 212 -7.58 -7.01 4.89
C PRO A 212 -8.47 -8.21 4.55
N MET A 213 -9.18 -8.71 5.56
CA MET A 213 -10.23 -9.71 5.33
C MET A 213 -11.44 -9.02 4.69
N THR A 214 -11.78 -9.41 3.50
CA THR A 214 -12.99 -8.96 2.83
C THR A 214 -14.22 -9.76 3.29
N ARG A 215 -15.42 -9.30 2.92
CA ARG A 215 -16.66 -10.02 3.22
C ARG A 215 -16.75 -11.30 2.37
N LYS A 216 -17.37 -12.34 2.91
CA LYS A 216 -17.44 -13.66 2.26
C LYS A 216 -17.99 -13.60 0.83
N TYR A 217 -19.06 -12.85 0.59
CA TYR A 217 -19.71 -12.75 -0.71
C TYR A 217 -18.81 -12.17 -1.81
N VAL A 218 -17.77 -11.37 -1.44
CA VAL A 218 -16.79 -10.84 -2.40
C VAL A 218 -15.99 -11.96 -3.09
N HIS A 219 -15.88 -13.12 -2.43
CA HIS A 219 -15.21 -14.30 -2.97
C HIS A 219 -16.18 -15.29 -3.64
N GLY A 220 -17.45 -14.92 -3.78
CA GLY A 220 -18.48 -15.72 -4.37
C GLY A 220 -18.57 -15.57 -5.90
N ALA A 221 -19.73 -15.90 -6.45
CA ALA A 221 -20.00 -15.82 -7.87
C ALA A 221 -20.47 -14.41 -8.26
N TRP A 222 -19.84 -13.85 -9.28
CA TRP A 222 -20.16 -12.54 -9.82
C TRP A 222 -20.75 -12.65 -11.20
N TYR A 223 -21.80 -11.87 -11.49
CA TYR A 223 -22.27 -11.62 -12.84
C TYR A 223 -21.96 -10.17 -13.21
N CYS A 224 -21.31 -10.00 -14.35
CA CYS A 224 -21.08 -8.71 -14.97
C CYS A 224 -21.20 -8.83 -16.48
N ARG A 225 -21.86 -7.88 -17.09
CA ARG A 225 -21.87 -7.68 -18.53
C ARG A 225 -22.18 -6.21 -18.84
N TRP A 226 -21.37 -5.61 -19.66
CA TRP A 226 -21.71 -4.31 -20.22
C TRP A 226 -22.86 -4.46 -21.23
N TRP A 227 -24.05 -4.13 -20.78
CA TRP A 227 -25.28 -4.21 -21.54
C TRP A 227 -26.34 -3.30 -20.93
N PRO A 228 -27.19 -2.58 -21.72
CA PRO A 228 -28.22 -1.70 -21.20
C PRO A 228 -29.40 -2.48 -20.60
N TYR A 229 -29.15 -3.21 -19.54
CA TYR A 229 -30.16 -3.96 -18.82
C TYR A 229 -31.19 -3.06 -18.16
N THR A 230 -32.46 -3.39 -18.36
CA THR A 230 -33.56 -2.82 -17.56
C THR A 230 -33.62 -3.50 -16.18
N ALA A 231 -34.40 -2.91 -15.27
CA ALA A 231 -34.66 -3.53 -13.96
C ALA A 231 -35.26 -4.93 -14.09
N ASP A 232 -36.09 -5.16 -15.10
CA ASP A 232 -36.75 -6.45 -15.34
C ASP A 232 -35.75 -7.47 -15.91
N ASP A 233 -34.85 -7.06 -16.82
CA ASP A 233 -33.78 -7.95 -17.31
C ASP A 233 -32.89 -8.42 -16.16
N TYR A 234 -32.55 -7.55 -15.22
CA TYR A 234 -31.78 -7.95 -14.02
C TYR A 234 -32.56 -8.93 -13.13
N ARG A 235 -33.89 -8.76 -13.00
CA ARG A 235 -34.74 -9.71 -12.27
C ARG A 235 -34.78 -11.09 -12.95
N GLU A 236 -34.89 -11.11 -14.26
CA GLU A 236 -34.85 -12.36 -15.06
C GLU A 236 -33.49 -13.06 -14.89
N LEU A 237 -32.40 -12.35 -14.94
CA LEU A 237 -31.06 -12.91 -14.66
C LEU A 237 -30.99 -13.57 -13.29
N VAL A 238 -31.38 -12.87 -12.23
CA VAL A 238 -31.35 -13.40 -10.86
C VAL A 238 -32.27 -14.62 -10.75
N ALA A 239 -33.45 -14.57 -11.33
CA ALA A 239 -34.41 -15.72 -11.35
C ALA A 239 -33.80 -16.92 -12.07
N GLY A 240 -33.16 -16.71 -13.22
CA GLY A 240 -32.53 -17.79 -13.99
C GLY A 240 -31.38 -18.47 -13.24
N TYR A 241 -30.54 -17.72 -12.55
CA TYR A 241 -29.48 -18.28 -11.68
C TYR A 241 -30.09 -19.18 -10.59
N HIS A 242 -31.16 -18.73 -9.93
CA HIS A 242 -31.85 -19.52 -8.91
C HIS A 242 -32.53 -20.73 -9.46
N GLU A 243 -33.24 -20.62 -10.58
CA GLU A 243 -33.95 -21.75 -11.25
C GLU A 243 -32.99 -22.88 -11.63
N HIS A 244 -31.81 -22.52 -12.12
CA HIS A 244 -30.79 -23.48 -12.53
C HIS A 244 -29.83 -23.89 -11.39
N ASN A 245 -30.07 -23.46 -10.15
CA ASN A 245 -29.21 -23.72 -8.99
C ASN A 245 -27.74 -23.29 -9.20
N PHE A 246 -27.48 -22.23 -9.95
CA PHE A 246 -26.19 -21.61 -10.03
C PHE A 246 -26.03 -20.62 -8.89
N PRO A 247 -24.84 -20.54 -8.26
CA PRO A 247 -24.58 -19.52 -7.26
C PRO A 247 -24.52 -18.14 -7.92
N LEU A 248 -25.04 -17.13 -7.23
CA LEU A 248 -24.91 -15.73 -7.58
C LEU A 248 -24.84 -14.93 -6.28
N ASP A 249 -23.70 -14.37 -5.99
CA ASP A 249 -23.47 -13.56 -4.78
C ASP A 249 -23.46 -12.08 -5.11
N ILE A 250 -22.96 -11.71 -6.29
CA ILE A 250 -22.81 -10.32 -6.71
C ILE A 250 -23.37 -10.11 -8.10
N MET A 251 -24.23 -9.12 -8.22
CA MET A 251 -24.70 -8.56 -9.48
C MET A 251 -24.03 -7.21 -9.71
N VAL A 252 -23.19 -7.13 -10.73
CA VAL A 252 -22.58 -5.86 -11.13
C VAL A 252 -23.52 -5.15 -12.09
N PHE A 253 -23.88 -3.91 -11.75
CA PHE A 253 -24.48 -2.99 -12.70
C PHE A 253 -23.33 -2.28 -13.39
N ASP A 254 -23.13 -2.64 -14.66
CA ASP A 254 -22.08 -2.07 -15.48
C ASP A 254 -22.51 -0.70 -16.01
N MET A 255 -21.67 -0.01 -16.73
CA MET A 255 -21.73 1.40 -17.13
C MET A 255 -23.11 1.98 -17.47
N ASP A 256 -24.08 1.15 -17.91
CA ASP A 256 -25.44 1.63 -18.25
C ASP A 256 -26.32 1.94 -17.04
N TRP A 257 -25.84 1.68 -15.79
CA TRP A 257 -26.56 2.06 -14.59
C TRP A 257 -26.68 3.58 -14.44
N HIS A 258 -25.70 4.34 -14.99
CA HIS A 258 -25.70 5.80 -14.94
C HIS A 258 -26.07 6.44 -16.30
N LYS A 259 -26.45 7.70 -16.25
CA LYS A 259 -26.68 8.50 -17.45
C LYS A 259 -25.40 8.60 -18.28
N LYS A 260 -25.50 8.38 -19.58
CA LYS A 260 -24.39 8.52 -20.52
C LYS A 260 -24.61 9.70 -21.44
N VAL A 261 -23.58 10.51 -21.62
CA VAL A 261 -23.58 11.55 -22.65
C VAL A 261 -22.61 11.09 -23.72
N TYR A 262 -23.18 10.68 -24.86
CA TYR A 262 -22.39 10.42 -26.06
C TYR A 262 -22.13 11.74 -26.78
N ASP A 263 -20.84 12.12 -26.92
CA ASP A 263 -20.48 13.29 -27.69
C ASP A 263 -20.74 13.04 -29.20
N GLN A 264 -21.73 13.75 -29.74
CA GLN A 264 -22.12 13.63 -31.14
C GLN A 264 -21.26 14.50 -32.05
N GLY A 265 -19.95 14.62 -31.89
CA GLY A 265 -19.21 15.40 -32.88
C GLY A 265 -17.74 15.69 -32.68
N THR A 266 -17.13 15.38 -31.58
CA THR A 266 -15.71 15.77 -31.32
C THR A 266 -14.70 14.68 -31.59
N GLY A 267 -15.11 13.48 -32.01
CA GLY A 267 -14.20 12.37 -32.29
C GLY A 267 -13.52 11.74 -31.08
N HIS A 268 -13.81 12.22 -29.88
CA HIS A 268 -13.31 11.67 -28.61
C HIS A 268 -14.34 10.74 -27.96
N ALA A 269 -14.93 9.86 -28.74
CA ALA A 269 -15.99 8.94 -28.34
C ALA A 269 -15.62 7.97 -27.19
N PHE A 270 -14.34 7.90 -26.83
CA PHE A 270 -13.86 7.00 -25.78
C PHE A 270 -13.79 7.61 -24.38
N THR A 271 -13.87 8.92 -24.22
CA THR A 271 -13.71 9.55 -22.89
C THR A 271 -15.01 10.08 -22.30
N ARG A 272 -16.02 10.38 -23.10
CA ARG A 272 -17.31 10.85 -22.59
C ARG A 272 -18.31 9.69 -22.48
N GLY A 273 -18.88 9.51 -21.30
CA GLY A 273 -19.86 8.48 -21.02
C GLY A 273 -19.36 7.29 -20.21
N TRP A 274 -18.05 7.26 -19.91
CA TRP A 274 -17.48 6.28 -18.99
C TRP A 274 -17.68 6.69 -17.53
N SER A 275 -17.40 7.94 -17.19
CA SER A 275 -17.69 8.49 -15.88
C SER A 275 -19.12 9.01 -15.82
N GLY A 276 -19.84 8.72 -14.75
CA GLY A 276 -21.18 9.24 -14.47
C GLY A 276 -21.68 8.70 -13.13
N TYR A 277 -22.44 9.55 -12.41
CA TYR A 277 -22.88 9.26 -11.05
C TYR A 277 -24.39 9.53 -10.82
N SER A 278 -25.13 9.68 -11.91
CA SER A 278 -26.57 9.88 -11.88
C SER A 278 -27.29 8.67 -12.45
N TRP A 279 -28.22 8.09 -11.70
CA TRP A 279 -28.95 6.90 -12.13
C TRP A 279 -29.65 7.08 -13.48
N ASN A 280 -29.49 6.11 -14.34
CA ASN A 280 -30.29 5.97 -15.57
C ASN A 280 -31.67 5.42 -15.23
N ARG A 281 -32.60 6.33 -14.89
CA ARG A 281 -33.94 5.95 -14.45
C ARG A 281 -34.85 5.51 -15.58
N GLU A 282 -34.42 5.61 -16.83
CA GLU A 282 -35.11 4.99 -17.96
C GLU A 282 -34.94 3.46 -17.92
N LEU A 283 -33.76 2.99 -17.56
CA LEU A 283 -33.48 1.54 -17.42
C LEU A 283 -33.85 1.05 -16.00
N ILE A 284 -33.54 1.80 -14.98
CA ILE A 284 -33.73 1.44 -13.57
C ILE A 284 -34.55 2.55 -12.87
N PRO A 285 -35.89 2.53 -13.00
CA PRO A 285 -36.75 3.57 -12.45
C PRO A 285 -36.68 3.72 -10.92
N ASP A 286 -36.55 2.61 -10.19
CA ASP A 286 -36.40 2.55 -8.73
C ASP A 286 -35.16 1.73 -8.34
N PRO A 287 -33.96 2.35 -8.39
CA PRO A 287 -32.73 1.66 -8.02
C PRO A 287 -32.74 1.16 -6.57
N ALA A 288 -33.23 1.98 -5.64
CA ALA A 288 -33.25 1.61 -4.22
C ALA A 288 -34.14 0.40 -3.95
N GLY A 289 -35.30 0.31 -4.64
CA GLY A 289 -36.19 -0.85 -4.57
C GLY A 289 -35.55 -2.09 -5.14
N LEU A 290 -34.91 -1.99 -6.30
CA LEU A 290 -34.23 -3.12 -6.95
C LEU A 290 -33.05 -3.65 -6.11
N ILE A 291 -32.24 -2.74 -5.53
CA ILE A 291 -31.13 -3.13 -4.66
C ILE A 291 -31.63 -3.86 -3.42
N ARG A 292 -32.70 -3.38 -2.78
CA ARG A 292 -33.32 -4.08 -1.64
C ARG A 292 -33.86 -5.46 -2.03
N GLU A 293 -34.56 -5.56 -3.16
CA GLU A 293 -35.11 -6.83 -3.67
C GLU A 293 -33.99 -7.88 -3.85
N PHE A 294 -32.85 -7.49 -4.40
CA PHE A 294 -31.74 -8.41 -4.60
C PHE A 294 -31.05 -8.78 -3.29
N LYS A 295 -30.89 -7.82 -2.39
CA LYS A 295 -30.34 -8.07 -1.06
C LYS A 295 -31.18 -9.05 -0.24
N ASP A 296 -32.52 -9.00 -0.37
CA ASP A 296 -33.44 -9.96 0.27
C ASP A 296 -33.29 -11.38 -0.29
N LYS A 297 -32.64 -11.52 -1.45
CA LYS A 297 -32.29 -12.79 -2.09
C LYS A 297 -30.80 -13.15 -1.91
N ASP A 298 -30.11 -12.50 -0.98
CA ASP A 298 -28.66 -12.65 -0.76
C ASP A 298 -27.78 -12.30 -1.98
N VAL A 299 -28.30 -11.51 -2.93
CA VAL A 299 -27.54 -11.00 -4.08
C VAL A 299 -27.17 -9.54 -3.81
N TYR A 300 -25.88 -9.23 -3.82
CA TYR A 300 -25.35 -7.91 -3.51
C TYR A 300 -25.09 -7.14 -4.80
N VAL A 301 -25.63 -5.92 -4.88
CA VAL A 301 -25.41 -5.04 -6.03
C VAL A 301 -24.11 -4.26 -5.86
N VAL A 302 -23.34 -4.22 -6.93
CA VAL A 302 -22.08 -3.47 -7.08
C VAL A 302 -22.19 -2.58 -8.30
N LEU A 303 -21.72 -1.36 -8.22
CA LEU A 303 -21.67 -0.44 -9.35
C LEU A 303 -20.25 -0.38 -9.92
N ASN A 304 -20.18 -0.49 -11.25
CA ASN A 304 -18.96 -0.18 -11.99
C ASN A 304 -18.76 1.34 -12.04
N GLU A 305 -17.54 1.81 -11.87
CA GLU A 305 -17.20 3.23 -12.02
C GLU A 305 -15.85 3.46 -12.71
N HIS A 306 -15.78 4.61 -13.38
CA HIS A 306 -14.59 5.12 -14.06
C HIS A 306 -14.41 6.58 -13.61
N PRO A 307 -13.70 6.86 -12.51
CA PRO A 307 -13.72 8.20 -11.89
C PRO A 307 -12.87 9.25 -12.60
N HIS A 308 -12.10 8.90 -13.62
CA HIS A 308 -11.08 9.78 -14.22
C HIS A 308 -11.61 11.13 -14.76
N ASP A 309 -12.85 11.19 -15.22
CA ASP A 309 -13.50 12.44 -15.64
C ASP A 309 -14.17 13.21 -14.48
N GLY A 310 -14.17 12.64 -13.26
CA GLY A 310 -14.88 13.19 -12.12
C GLY A 310 -16.40 13.24 -12.31
N LEU A 311 -17.09 14.11 -11.55
CA LEU A 311 -18.48 14.43 -11.81
C LEU A 311 -18.56 15.35 -13.03
N ARG A 312 -19.55 15.07 -13.88
CA ARG A 312 -19.76 15.79 -15.13
C ARG A 312 -20.91 16.79 -15.00
N PRO A 313 -20.97 17.84 -15.83
CA PRO A 313 -22.08 18.80 -15.84
C PRO A 313 -23.46 18.15 -15.99
N GLU A 314 -23.53 16.99 -16.60
CA GLU A 314 -24.73 16.20 -16.82
C GLU A 314 -25.20 15.42 -15.58
N ASP A 315 -24.34 15.28 -14.58
CA ASP A 315 -24.69 14.64 -13.32
C ASP A 315 -25.58 15.53 -12.46
N ASP A 316 -26.59 14.94 -11.85
CA ASP A 316 -27.57 15.66 -11.02
C ASP A 316 -26.90 16.38 -9.84
N ALA A 317 -25.84 15.78 -9.28
CA ALA A 317 -25.09 16.35 -8.15
C ALA A 317 -24.04 17.40 -8.57
N TYR A 318 -23.71 17.53 -9.87
CA TYR A 318 -22.64 18.40 -10.35
C TYR A 318 -22.76 19.86 -9.88
N PRO A 319 -23.93 20.54 -9.95
CA PRO A 319 -24.02 21.94 -9.55
C PRO A 319 -23.67 22.17 -8.07
N ALA A 320 -23.99 21.20 -7.21
CA ALA A 320 -23.65 21.27 -5.79
C ALA A 320 -22.18 20.94 -5.53
N PHE A 321 -21.64 19.97 -6.25
CA PHE A 321 -20.23 19.59 -6.23
C PHE A 321 -19.33 20.76 -6.65
N ALA A 322 -19.57 21.33 -7.82
CA ALA A 322 -18.78 22.45 -8.35
C ALA A 322 -18.81 23.67 -7.38
N ARG A 323 -19.97 23.99 -6.82
CA ARG A 323 -20.06 25.06 -5.79
C ARG A 323 -19.24 24.75 -4.53
N ALA A 324 -19.22 23.50 -4.09
CA ALA A 324 -18.49 23.09 -2.91
C ALA A 324 -16.96 23.11 -3.09
N LEU A 325 -16.48 22.80 -4.29
CA LEU A 325 -15.06 22.90 -4.63
C LEU A 325 -14.59 24.35 -4.78
N GLY A 326 -15.44 25.23 -5.31
CA GLY A 326 -15.12 26.66 -5.51
C GLY A 326 -14.37 26.94 -6.81
N ALA A 327 -14.14 28.22 -7.08
CA ALA A 327 -13.64 28.72 -8.37
C ALA A 327 -12.23 28.19 -8.76
N SER A 328 -11.38 27.87 -7.78
CA SER A 328 -10.04 27.35 -8.04
C SER A 328 -10.01 25.98 -8.74
N TYR A 329 -11.10 25.22 -8.61
CA TYR A 329 -11.23 23.90 -9.23
C TYR A 329 -12.05 23.90 -10.52
N THR A 330 -12.56 25.06 -10.90
CA THR A 330 -13.48 25.19 -12.05
C THR A 330 -12.95 26.15 -13.13
N SER A 331 -11.64 26.38 -13.19
CA SER A 331 -11.02 27.35 -14.11
C SER A 331 -11.40 27.12 -15.59
N GLU A 332 -11.70 25.88 -15.98
CA GLU A 332 -12.18 25.51 -17.30
C GLU A 332 -13.63 24.98 -17.31
N GLY A 333 -14.36 25.18 -16.23
CA GLY A 333 -15.77 24.82 -16.12
C GLY A 333 -16.05 23.39 -15.64
N VAL A 334 -15.08 22.48 -15.66
CA VAL A 334 -15.20 21.10 -15.14
C VAL A 334 -14.04 20.80 -14.20
N PRO A 335 -14.28 20.44 -12.94
CA PRO A 335 -13.22 20.02 -12.03
C PRO A 335 -12.52 18.77 -12.56
N VAL A 336 -11.20 18.83 -12.65
CA VAL A 336 -10.38 17.66 -12.98
C VAL A 336 -10.36 16.71 -11.80
N PHE A 337 -10.46 15.41 -12.06
CA PHE A 337 -10.31 14.39 -11.01
C PHE A 337 -8.91 14.43 -10.40
N ASP A 338 -8.84 14.57 -9.08
CA ASP A 338 -7.58 14.60 -8.35
C ASP A 338 -7.65 13.69 -7.11
N ALA A 339 -7.23 12.44 -7.30
CA ALA A 339 -7.17 11.46 -6.21
C ALA A 339 -6.15 11.82 -5.13
N GLY A 340 -5.17 12.68 -5.43
CA GLY A 340 -4.14 13.14 -4.51
C GLY A 340 -4.57 14.31 -3.62
N ASP A 341 -5.65 14.99 -3.95
CA ASP A 341 -6.17 16.09 -3.13
C ASP A 341 -7.27 15.63 -2.16
N PRO A 342 -6.98 15.59 -0.84
CA PRO A 342 -7.98 15.19 0.17
C PRO A 342 -9.22 16.08 0.21
N PHE A 343 -9.11 17.36 -0.18
CA PHE A 343 -10.26 18.26 -0.23
C PHE A 343 -11.16 17.89 -1.41
N TYR A 344 -10.58 17.67 -2.59
CA TYR A 344 -11.32 17.18 -3.76
C TYR A 344 -12.00 15.84 -3.43
N MET A 345 -11.24 14.85 -2.96
CA MET A 345 -11.75 13.51 -2.68
C MET A 345 -12.87 13.49 -1.64
N LYS A 346 -12.79 14.33 -0.62
CA LYS A 346 -13.89 14.46 0.35
C LYS A 346 -15.21 14.88 -0.31
N HIS A 347 -15.14 15.80 -1.26
CA HIS A 347 -16.32 16.27 -1.98
C HIS A 347 -16.76 15.26 -3.05
N PHE A 348 -15.82 14.65 -3.73
CA PHE A 348 -16.12 13.59 -4.69
C PHE A 348 -16.89 12.44 -4.02
N MET A 349 -16.40 11.87 -2.93
CA MET A 349 -17.11 10.82 -2.17
C MET A 349 -18.52 11.24 -1.72
N LYS A 350 -18.68 12.50 -1.37
CA LYS A 350 -19.97 13.02 -0.94
C LYS A 350 -20.99 13.15 -2.09
N TYR A 351 -20.54 13.64 -3.25
CA TYR A 351 -21.46 14.00 -4.33
C TYR A 351 -21.56 12.92 -5.41
N ALA A 352 -20.52 12.09 -5.58
CA ALA A 352 -20.55 10.97 -6.51
C ALA A 352 -21.13 9.70 -5.87
N HIS A 353 -20.72 9.37 -4.65
CA HIS A 353 -21.00 8.06 -4.06
C HIS A 353 -22.17 8.04 -3.07
N GLN A 354 -22.37 9.10 -2.27
CA GLN A 354 -23.27 9.04 -1.12
C GLN A 354 -24.72 8.67 -1.47
N GLU A 355 -25.21 9.05 -2.64
CA GLU A 355 -26.58 8.70 -3.06
C GLU A 355 -26.71 7.18 -3.21
N ALA A 356 -25.87 6.56 -4.02
CA ALA A 356 -25.89 5.12 -4.28
C ALA A 356 -25.56 4.32 -3.01
N ASP A 357 -24.59 4.77 -2.20
CA ASP A 357 -24.27 4.17 -0.91
C ASP A 357 -25.49 4.12 0.00
N SER A 358 -26.26 5.22 0.05
CA SER A 358 -27.48 5.31 0.86
C SER A 358 -28.60 4.37 0.38
N MET A 359 -28.61 3.99 -0.88
CA MET A 359 -29.53 3.02 -1.43
C MET A 359 -29.16 1.57 -1.08
N GLY A 360 -27.91 1.33 -0.62
CA GLY A 360 -27.46 0.06 -0.07
C GLY A 360 -26.68 -0.81 -1.06
N ILE A 361 -25.99 -0.23 -2.03
CA ILE A 361 -24.99 -0.97 -2.80
C ILE A 361 -23.91 -1.56 -1.87
N ALA A 362 -23.28 -2.64 -2.29
CA ALA A 362 -22.30 -3.34 -1.44
C ALA A 362 -20.93 -2.66 -1.44
N PHE A 363 -20.49 -2.23 -2.59
CA PHE A 363 -19.23 -1.50 -2.82
C PHE A 363 -19.18 -0.99 -4.27
N TRP A 364 -18.12 -0.26 -4.59
CA TRP A 364 -17.81 0.24 -5.92
C TRP A 364 -16.72 -0.61 -6.56
N TRP A 365 -16.90 -0.95 -7.84
CA TRP A 365 -15.87 -1.58 -8.65
C TRP A 365 -15.21 -0.53 -9.53
N LEU A 366 -14.02 -0.07 -9.09
CA LEU A 366 -13.18 0.78 -9.91
C LEU A 366 -12.61 -0.07 -11.02
N ASP A 367 -13.11 0.15 -12.22
CA ASP A 367 -12.64 -0.50 -13.42
C ASP A 367 -11.33 0.15 -13.91
N TRP A 368 -10.84 -0.24 -15.07
CA TRP A 368 -9.57 0.30 -15.53
C TRP A 368 -9.60 1.83 -15.62
N GLN A 369 -8.55 2.44 -15.08
CA GLN A 369 -8.45 3.89 -15.00
C GLN A 369 -7.32 4.38 -15.87
N GLN A 370 -7.58 5.21 -16.53
CA GLN A 370 -7.10 5.24 -17.75
C GLN A 370 -6.50 6.48 -18.25
N ASP A 371 -6.50 7.51 -17.56
CA ASP A 371 -5.86 8.71 -17.97
C ASP A 371 -4.40 8.75 -17.48
N TYR A 372 -3.52 9.30 -18.36
CA TYR A 372 -2.10 9.48 -18.09
C TYR A 372 -1.82 10.72 -17.21
N ALA A 373 -2.80 11.24 -16.53
CA ALA A 373 -2.71 12.44 -15.72
C ALA A 373 -2.13 12.19 -14.30
N TYR A 374 -1.46 11.08 -14.09
CA TYR A 374 -0.85 10.74 -12.79
C TYR A 374 0.66 10.59 -12.88
#